data_77b925b0fbd1b90786b6174bfc43d9ca
#
_entry.id   77b925b0fbd1b90786b6174bfc43d9ca
#
_cell.length_a   1.000
_cell.length_b   1.000
_cell.length_c   1.000
_cell.angle_alpha   90.00
_cell.angle_beta   90.00
_cell.angle_gamma   90.00
#
_symmetry.space_group_name_H-M   'P 1'
#
loop_
_entity.id
_entity.type
_entity.pdbx_description
1 polymer ?
#
loop_
_entity_poly.entity_id
_entity_poly.type
_entity_poly.pdbx_seq_one_letter_code
_entity_poly.pdbx_strand_id
1 'polypeptide(L)'
;MSKSEKPKISIVNPVWQTIRSEAETVISSQREMTSVIYSSILIHENLESVLSYRLAQKLNTTDMSEAVLNEIILDAYKTEKRLVEDAYLDIVAVKERDPACHRFLQPLLYYKGFLALQAYRVGNFLNGNGRYDFSYFLQMRSSEVFGVDIHPNATIGKGIMIDHAHSIVIGETAVVGNNVSMLHSVTLGGTGKDKGDRHPKIGDGVLLGAGASVLGNIRIGRCSKVASGSVVLSNVPKFKTVAGVPAKVVGDSGCDQPASVMDQNIQ
;
A
#
# COMPACT_ATOMS: atom_id res chain seq x y z
N MET A 1 43.50 -7.84 -1.24
CA MET A 1 43.06 -6.53 -0.79
C MET A 1 41.52 -6.56 -0.72
N SER A 2 40.99 -6.82 0.45
CA SER A 2 39.53 -6.89 0.72
C SER A 2 38.95 -5.49 0.69
N LYS A 3 37.99 -5.22 -0.21
CA LYS A 3 37.18 -4.00 -0.18
C LYS A 3 36.24 -4.13 1.02
N SER A 4 36.50 -3.34 2.07
CA SER A 4 35.54 -3.18 3.18
C SER A 4 34.27 -2.55 2.64
N GLU A 5 33.18 -3.31 2.57
CA GLU A 5 31.85 -2.77 2.40
C GLU A 5 31.54 -1.89 3.61
N LYS A 6 31.37 -0.59 3.36
CA LYS A 6 30.83 0.32 4.39
C LYS A 6 29.42 -0.17 4.75
N PRO A 7 29.07 -0.25 6.05
CA PRO A 7 27.72 -0.65 6.43
C PRO A 7 26.72 0.34 5.80
N LYS A 8 25.78 -0.18 5.02
CA LYS A 8 24.60 0.58 4.58
C LYS A 8 23.86 1.00 5.84
N ILE A 9 23.93 2.28 6.20
CA ILE A 9 23.11 2.85 7.27
C ILE A 9 21.66 2.57 6.87
N SER A 10 20.98 1.74 7.66
CA SER A 10 19.59 1.36 7.41
C SER A 10 18.74 2.64 7.42
N ILE A 11 18.16 2.98 6.28
CA ILE A 11 17.25 4.13 6.12
C ILE A 11 16.03 4.03 7.06
N VAL A 12 15.68 2.82 7.48
CA VAL A 12 14.55 2.51 8.40
C VAL A 12 14.72 3.14 9.78
N ASN A 13 15.95 3.23 10.28
CA ASN A 13 16.23 3.67 11.64
C ASN A 13 15.81 5.14 11.95
N PRO A 14 16.06 6.16 11.10
CA PRO A 14 15.68 7.54 11.40
C PRO A 14 14.16 7.75 11.51
N VAL A 15 13.36 7.12 10.65
CA VAL A 15 11.90 7.27 10.71
C VAL A 15 11.33 6.52 11.91
N TRP A 16 11.87 5.35 12.24
CA TRP A 16 11.47 4.67 13.47
C TRP A 16 11.70 5.54 14.72
N GLN A 17 12.85 6.20 14.80
CA GLN A 17 13.14 7.15 15.88
C GLN A 17 12.12 8.31 15.93
N THR A 18 11.80 8.86 14.77
CA THR A 18 10.79 9.93 14.65
C THR A 18 9.41 9.44 15.11
N ILE A 19 8.97 8.25 14.67
CA ILE A 19 7.69 7.65 15.09
C ILE A 19 7.63 7.50 16.63
N ARG A 20 8.69 7.04 17.27
CA ARG A 20 8.74 6.93 18.72
C ARG A 20 8.62 8.27 19.42
N SER A 21 9.36 9.28 18.97
CA SER A 21 9.30 10.64 19.51
C SER A 21 7.91 11.27 19.34
N GLU A 22 7.28 11.06 18.18
CA GLU A 22 5.90 11.49 17.92
C GLU A 22 4.92 10.78 18.88
N ALA A 23 5.12 9.48 19.14
CA ALA A 23 4.30 8.70 20.09
C ALA A 23 4.43 9.23 21.54
N GLU A 24 5.63 9.54 21.99
CA GLU A 24 5.89 10.16 23.29
C GLU A 24 5.22 11.53 23.43
N THR A 25 5.23 12.33 22.36
CA THR A 25 4.54 13.62 22.31
C THR A 25 3.02 13.45 22.46
N VAL A 26 2.42 12.42 21.84
CA VAL A 26 0.98 12.14 22.00
C VAL A 26 0.65 11.81 23.45
N ILE A 27 1.39 10.92 24.11
CA ILE A 27 1.14 10.55 25.52
C ILE A 27 1.25 11.77 26.43
N SER A 28 2.23 12.64 26.17
CA SER A 28 2.45 13.84 26.99
C SER A 28 1.31 14.85 26.87
N SER A 29 0.66 14.93 25.70
CA SER A 29 -0.41 15.89 25.42
C SER A 29 -1.83 15.32 25.57
N GLN A 30 -2.01 14.00 25.46
CA GLN A 30 -3.31 13.32 25.48
C GLN A 30 -3.21 12.02 26.31
N ARG A 31 -3.37 12.14 27.63
CA ARG A 31 -3.18 11.03 28.57
C ARG A 31 -4.12 9.84 28.32
N GLU A 32 -5.31 10.08 27.80
CA GLU A 32 -6.29 9.05 27.43
C GLU A 32 -5.78 8.15 26.30
N MET A 33 -4.82 8.61 25.48
CA MET A 33 -4.20 7.82 24.43
C MET A 33 -3.04 6.93 24.91
N THR A 34 -2.63 7.04 26.18
CA THR A 34 -1.45 6.34 26.69
C THR A 34 -1.49 4.83 26.44
N SER A 35 -2.59 4.17 26.76
CA SER A 35 -2.71 2.71 26.57
C SER A 35 -2.57 2.31 25.09
N VAL A 36 -3.26 3.01 24.20
CA VAL A 36 -3.23 2.73 22.75
C VAL A 36 -1.83 2.96 22.16
N ILE A 37 -1.21 4.09 22.48
CA ILE A 37 0.11 4.46 21.97
C ILE A 37 1.19 3.54 22.52
N TYR A 38 1.14 3.24 23.83
CA TYR A 38 2.11 2.35 24.45
C TYR A 38 2.06 0.95 23.85
N SER A 39 0.89 0.34 23.80
CA SER A 39 0.72 -1.02 23.26
C SER A 39 0.99 -1.11 21.74
N SER A 40 0.66 -0.07 20.98
CA SER A 40 0.82 -0.08 19.54
C SER A 40 2.22 0.31 19.05
N ILE A 41 2.97 1.11 19.81
CA ILE A 41 4.24 1.70 19.38
C ILE A 41 5.36 1.53 20.39
N LEU A 42 5.20 2.04 21.63
CA LEU A 42 6.34 2.26 22.52
C LEU A 42 6.89 0.98 23.16
N ILE A 43 6.07 -0.04 23.32
CA ILE A 43 6.50 -1.36 23.82
C ILE A 43 7.37 -2.12 22.80
N HIS A 44 7.29 -1.72 21.52
CA HIS A 44 8.00 -2.38 20.43
C HIS A 44 9.37 -1.78 20.18
N GLU A 45 10.36 -2.63 19.88
CA GLU A 45 11.73 -2.21 19.65
C GLU A 45 12.01 -1.71 18.22
N ASN A 46 11.22 -2.18 17.25
CA ASN A 46 11.44 -1.94 15.82
C ASN A 46 10.13 -1.90 15.02
N LEU A 47 10.22 -1.49 13.76
CA LEU A 47 9.06 -1.35 12.89
C LEU A 47 8.40 -2.71 12.58
N GLU A 48 9.19 -3.79 12.45
CA GLU A 48 8.68 -5.14 12.19
C GLU A 48 7.69 -5.59 13.28
N SER A 49 8.04 -5.38 14.54
CA SER A 49 7.20 -5.76 15.68
C SER A 49 5.94 -4.89 15.77
N VAL A 50 6.01 -3.61 15.42
CA VAL A 50 4.81 -2.76 15.32
C VAL A 50 3.90 -3.22 14.21
N LEU A 51 4.43 -3.44 13.01
CA LEU A 51 3.63 -3.86 11.85
C LEU A 51 2.94 -5.20 12.11
N SER A 52 3.68 -6.19 12.65
CA SER A 52 3.10 -7.50 12.98
C SER A 52 2.00 -7.37 14.04
N TYR A 53 2.23 -6.64 15.11
CA TYR A 53 1.22 -6.40 16.15
C TYR A 53 -0.02 -5.69 15.59
N ARG A 54 0.17 -4.59 14.85
CA ARG A 54 -0.95 -3.81 14.30
C ARG A 54 -1.80 -4.62 13.32
N LEU A 55 -1.17 -5.39 12.45
CA LEU A 55 -1.89 -6.26 11.52
C LEU A 55 -2.62 -7.39 12.27
N ALA A 56 -1.95 -8.05 13.20
CA ALA A 56 -2.57 -9.11 14.00
C ALA A 56 -3.78 -8.59 14.80
N GLN A 57 -3.64 -7.45 15.46
CA GLN A 57 -4.72 -6.80 16.21
C GLN A 57 -5.94 -6.48 15.33
N LYS A 58 -5.74 -6.09 14.08
CA LYS A 58 -6.84 -5.72 13.16
C LYS A 58 -7.46 -6.92 12.46
N LEU A 59 -6.65 -7.94 12.15
CA LEU A 59 -7.07 -9.04 11.26
C LEU A 59 -7.48 -10.33 12.01
N ASN A 60 -7.34 -10.37 13.35
CA ASN A 60 -7.73 -11.55 14.13
C ASN A 60 -9.24 -11.85 14.03
N THR A 61 -9.56 -13.10 14.36
CA THR A 61 -10.93 -13.62 14.44
C THR A 61 -11.06 -14.51 15.67
N THR A 62 -12.25 -15.00 15.94
CA THR A 62 -12.47 -16.03 16.97
C THR A 62 -11.68 -17.33 16.71
N ASP A 63 -11.48 -17.66 15.42
CA ASP A 63 -10.81 -18.91 15.01
C ASP A 63 -9.30 -18.71 14.77
N MET A 64 -8.84 -17.50 14.58
CA MET A 64 -7.44 -17.14 14.34
C MET A 64 -7.02 -16.03 15.32
N SER A 65 -6.37 -16.41 16.40
CA SER A 65 -6.01 -15.47 17.46
C SER A 65 -4.96 -14.44 17.05
N GLU A 66 -4.98 -13.29 17.72
CA GLU A 66 -3.98 -12.23 17.55
C GLU A 66 -2.55 -12.75 17.75
N ALA A 67 -2.34 -13.64 18.74
CA ALA A 67 -1.01 -14.18 19.03
C ALA A 67 -0.45 -15.01 17.85
N VAL A 68 -1.27 -15.89 17.27
CA VAL A 68 -0.87 -16.71 16.12
C VAL A 68 -0.59 -15.84 14.89
N LEU A 69 -1.45 -14.85 14.62
CA LEU A 69 -1.23 -13.92 13.51
C LEU A 69 0.05 -13.11 13.70
N ASN A 70 0.28 -12.60 14.91
CA ASN A 70 1.47 -11.81 15.22
C ASN A 70 2.75 -12.62 15.01
N GLU A 71 2.79 -13.88 15.46
CA GLU A 71 3.94 -14.77 15.26
C GLU A 71 4.24 -14.98 13.78
N ILE A 72 3.23 -15.33 12.97
CA ILE A 72 3.40 -15.62 11.54
C ILE A 72 3.81 -14.38 10.76
N ILE A 73 3.20 -13.23 11.05
CA ILE A 73 3.49 -11.97 10.37
C ILE A 73 4.89 -11.46 10.76
N LEU A 74 5.27 -11.59 12.02
CA LEU A 74 6.61 -11.22 12.49
C LEU A 74 7.69 -12.11 11.87
N ASP A 75 7.43 -13.40 11.72
CA ASP A 75 8.34 -14.33 11.05
C ASP A 75 8.53 -13.95 9.57
N ALA A 76 7.46 -13.57 8.87
CA ALA A 76 7.55 -13.07 7.50
C ALA A 76 8.46 -11.82 7.39
N TYR A 77 8.30 -10.83 8.28
CA TYR A 77 9.15 -9.63 8.32
C TYR A 77 10.62 -9.94 8.68
N LYS A 78 10.85 -10.92 9.54
CA LYS A 78 12.21 -11.36 9.90
C LYS A 78 12.90 -12.09 8.75
N THR A 79 12.15 -12.90 8.01
CA THR A 79 12.66 -13.72 6.92
C THR A 79 12.92 -12.88 5.67
N GLU A 80 11.99 -11.98 5.31
CA GLU A 80 12.10 -11.14 4.11
C GLU A 80 12.22 -9.65 4.51
N LYS A 81 13.45 -9.17 4.65
CA LYS A 81 13.76 -7.80 5.07
C LYS A 81 13.21 -6.72 4.14
N ARG A 82 13.04 -7.05 2.86
CA ARG A 82 12.46 -6.14 1.87
C ARG A 82 11.05 -5.69 2.26
N LEU A 83 10.27 -6.54 2.94
CA LEU A 83 8.92 -6.16 3.40
C LEU A 83 8.95 -4.94 4.32
N VAL A 84 9.95 -4.84 5.19
CA VAL A 84 10.12 -3.70 6.10
C VAL A 84 10.60 -2.45 5.34
N GLU A 85 11.54 -2.63 4.39
CA GLU A 85 12.03 -1.54 3.55
C GLU A 85 10.91 -0.94 2.69
N ASP A 86 10.07 -1.79 2.10
CA ASP A 86 8.91 -1.37 1.31
C ASP A 86 7.85 -0.67 2.20
N ALA A 87 7.57 -1.19 3.40
CA ALA A 87 6.67 -0.56 4.36
C ALA A 87 7.15 0.83 4.77
N TYR A 88 8.45 0.99 4.99
CA TYR A 88 9.07 2.27 5.24
C TYR A 88 8.82 3.29 4.11
N LEU A 89 9.06 2.87 2.86
CA LEU A 89 8.86 3.73 1.68
C LEU A 89 7.37 4.09 1.50
N ASP A 90 6.47 3.17 1.85
CA ASP A 90 5.03 3.44 1.83
C ASP A 90 4.62 4.46 2.91
N ILE A 91 5.21 4.39 4.13
CA ILE A 91 4.99 5.41 5.18
C ILE A 91 5.44 6.79 4.69
N VAL A 92 6.64 6.87 4.08
CA VAL A 92 7.17 8.12 3.54
C VAL A 92 6.26 8.66 2.44
N ALA A 93 5.82 7.79 1.52
CA ALA A 93 4.92 8.18 0.44
C ALA A 93 3.60 8.79 0.95
N VAL A 94 3.00 8.19 1.98
CA VAL A 94 1.79 8.74 2.62
C VAL A 94 2.08 10.08 3.25
N LYS A 95 3.17 10.19 4.05
CA LYS A 95 3.55 11.42 4.76
C LYS A 95 3.83 12.60 3.81
N GLU A 96 4.41 12.33 2.65
CA GLU A 96 4.79 13.36 1.68
C GLU A 96 3.62 13.79 0.78
N ARG A 97 2.66 12.89 0.51
CA ARG A 97 1.63 13.10 -0.51
C ARG A 97 0.26 13.46 0.05
N ASP A 98 -0.05 13.04 1.29
CA ASP A 98 -1.30 13.38 1.95
C ASP A 98 -1.13 14.65 2.78
N PRO A 99 -1.73 15.79 2.38
CA PRO A 99 -1.65 17.04 3.15
C PRO A 99 -2.26 16.93 4.55
N ALA A 100 -3.11 15.93 4.82
CA ALA A 100 -3.67 15.66 6.15
C ALA A 100 -2.73 14.81 7.02
N CYS A 101 -1.69 14.22 6.45
CA CYS A 101 -0.70 13.41 7.17
C CYS A 101 0.45 14.27 7.69
N HIS A 102 0.40 14.66 8.94
CA HIS A 102 1.42 15.55 9.54
C HIS A 102 2.55 14.78 10.24
N ARG A 103 2.38 13.49 10.54
CA ARG A 103 3.30 12.67 11.31
C ARG A 103 3.49 11.28 10.68
N PHE A 104 4.70 10.73 10.80
CA PHE A 104 4.99 9.35 10.39
C PHE A 104 4.22 8.29 11.19
N LEU A 105 3.79 8.63 12.41
CA LEU A 105 2.98 7.79 13.27
C LEU A 105 1.56 7.54 12.70
N GLN A 106 0.99 8.50 11.94
CA GLN A 106 -0.41 8.44 11.50
C GLN A 106 -0.74 7.23 10.60
N PRO A 107 0.08 6.86 9.59
CA PRO A 107 -0.19 5.68 8.77
C PRO A 107 -0.29 4.38 9.58
N LEU A 108 0.58 4.20 10.56
CA LEU A 108 0.60 3.01 11.42
C LEU A 108 -0.63 2.88 12.31
N LEU A 109 -1.17 3.99 12.80
CA LEU A 109 -2.26 3.97 13.77
C LEU A 109 -3.64 4.09 13.12
N TYR A 110 -3.78 4.91 12.07
CA TYR A 110 -5.08 5.41 11.64
C TYR A 110 -5.39 5.17 10.17
N TYR A 111 -4.41 4.89 9.30
CA TYR A 111 -4.66 4.81 7.86
C TYR A 111 -4.81 3.36 7.40
N LYS A 112 -6.05 2.97 7.18
CA LYS A 112 -6.39 1.59 6.81
C LYS A 112 -5.82 1.18 5.45
N GLY A 113 -5.61 2.12 4.52
CA GLY A 113 -4.99 1.85 3.23
C GLY A 113 -3.53 1.41 3.35
N PHE A 114 -2.79 2.04 4.26
CA PHE A 114 -1.44 1.61 4.60
C PHE A 114 -1.43 0.20 5.21
N LEU A 115 -2.28 -0.05 6.21
CA LEU A 115 -2.35 -1.38 6.87
C LEU A 115 -2.78 -2.49 5.90
N ALA A 116 -3.75 -2.22 5.03
CA ALA A 116 -4.19 -3.15 4.00
C ALA A 116 -3.06 -3.52 3.01
N LEU A 117 -2.27 -2.53 2.59
CA LEU A 117 -1.11 -2.74 1.74
C LEU A 117 -0.06 -3.62 2.44
N GLN A 118 0.19 -3.41 3.73
CA GLN A 118 1.13 -4.24 4.49
C GLN A 118 0.59 -5.68 4.68
N ALA A 119 -0.71 -5.86 4.90
CA ALA A 119 -1.34 -7.18 4.94
C ALA A 119 -1.18 -7.92 3.60
N TYR A 120 -1.38 -7.21 2.47
CA TYR A 120 -1.11 -7.76 1.15
C TYR A 120 0.37 -8.16 0.98
N ARG A 121 1.34 -7.31 1.37
CA ARG A 121 2.78 -7.64 1.23
C ARG A 121 3.15 -8.93 1.95
N VAL A 122 2.67 -9.09 3.18
CA VAL A 122 2.84 -10.34 3.94
C VAL A 122 2.14 -11.51 3.24
N GLY A 123 0.89 -11.32 2.79
CA GLY A 123 0.13 -12.32 2.04
C GLY A 123 0.84 -12.76 0.75
N ASN A 124 1.39 -11.82 -0.02
CA ASN A 124 2.16 -12.10 -1.24
C ASN A 124 3.41 -12.94 -0.94
N PHE A 125 4.18 -12.57 0.09
CA PHE A 125 5.34 -13.34 0.54
C PHE A 125 4.96 -14.78 0.94
N LEU A 126 3.93 -14.94 1.74
CA LEU A 126 3.46 -16.25 2.19
C LEU A 126 2.95 -17.10 1.03
N ASN A 127 2.25 -16.48 0.08
CA ASN A 127 1.77 -17.13 -1.14
C ASN A 127 2.94 -17.65 -1.99
N GLY A 128 3.99 -16.83 -2.18
CA GLY A 128 5.22 -17.24 -2.87
C GLY A 128 5.97 -18.39 -2.18
N ASN A 129 5.74 -18.61 -0.88
CA ASN A 129 6.30 -19.70 -0.08
C ASN A 129 5.31 -20.89 0.10
N GLY A 130 4.27 -20.98 -0.73
CA GLY A 130 3.32 -22.11 -0.75
C GLY A 130 2.28 -22.08 0.37
N ARG A 131 2.18 -21.02 1.15
CA ARG A 131 1.19 -20.87 2.23
C ARG A 131 -0.09 -20.22 1.69
N TYR A 132 -0.72 -20.85 0.71
CA TYR A 132 -1.84 -20.29 -0.07
C TYR A 132 -3.07 -19.96 0.78
N ASP A 133 -3.54 -20.91 1.60
CA ASP A 133 -4.75 -20.72 2.41
C ASP A 133 -4.59 -19.58 3.41
N PHE A 134 -3.41 -19.47 4.03
CA PHE A 134 -3.15 -18.37 4.95
C PHE A 134 -3.10 -17.01 4.22
N SER A 135 -2.57 -17.00 3.01
CA SER A 135 -2.53 -15.83 2.16
C SER A 135 -3.95 -15.38 1.75
N TYR A 136 -4.83 -16.31 1.38
CA TYR A 136 -6.24 -16.04 1.12
C TYR A 136 -7.00 -15.60 2.37
N PHE A 137 -6.67 -16.15 3.53
CA PHE A 137 -7.21 -15.68 4.80
C PHE A 137 -6.88 -14.21 5.04
N LEU A 138 -5.61 -13.79 4.84
CA LEU A 138 -5.21 -12.38 4.97
C LEU A 138 -5.94 -11.49 3.94
N GLN A 139 -6.10 -11.93 2.69
CA GLN A 139 -6.86 -11.22 1.68
C GLN A 139 -8.32 -11.02 2.10
N MET A 140 -8.99 -12.09 2.51
CA MET A 140 -10.38 -12.06 2.99
C MET A 140 -10.53 -11.07 4.15
N ARG A 141 -9.66 -11.20 5.18
CA ARG A 141 -9.71 -10.31 6.35
C ARG A 141 -9.43 -8.85 5.99
N SER A 142 -8.48 -8.59 5.09
CA SER A 142 -8.21 -7.23 4.59
C SER A 142 -9.43 -6.64 3.90
N SER A 143 -10.12 -7.43 3.08
CA SER A 143 -11.36 -7.02 2.42
C SER A 143 -12.47 -6.67 3.43
N GLU A 144 -12.68 -7.53 4.44
CA GLU A 144 -13.71 -7.31 5.48
C GLU A 144 -13.40 -6.10 6.37
N VAL A 145 -12.14 -5.98 6.85
CA VAL A 145 -11.76 -4.99 7.87
C VAL A 145 -11.42 -3.63 7.25
N PHE A 146 -10.72 -3.65 6.12
CA PHE A 146 -10.21 -2.42 5.49
C PHE A 146 -11.00 -2.00 4.26
N GLY A 147 -11.83 -2.88 3.68
CA GLY A 147 -12.50 -2.63 2.40
C GLY A 147 -11.52 -2.65 1.22
N VAL A 148 -10.44 -3.42 1.32
CA VAL A 148 -9.36 -3.50 0.34
C VAL A 148 -9.11 -4.96 -0.01
N ASP A 149 -9.43 -5.32 -1.24
CA ASP A 149 -9.27 -6.65 -1.80
C ASP A 149 -8.10 -6.65 -2.79
N ILE A 150 -6.95 -7.11 -2.37
CA ILE A 150 -5.76 -7.28 -3.22
C ILE A 150 -5.42 -8.76 -3.27
N HIS A 151 -5.48 -9.32 -4.48
CA HIS A 151 -5.13 -10.73 -4.67
C HIS A 151 -3.64 -10.96 -4.35
N PRO A 152 -3.27 -12.00 -3.58
CA PRO A 152 -1.88 -12.21 -3.16
C PRO A 152 -0.90 -12.47 -4.31
N ASN A 153 -1.36 -12.90 -5.49
CA ASN A 153 -0.52 -13.02 -6.68
C ASN A 153 -0.30 -11.70 -7.43
N ALA A 154 -1.01 -10.64 -7.12
CA ALA A 154 -0.72 -9.33 -7.71
C ALA A 154 0.73 -8.93 -7.41
N THR A 155 1.32 -8.12 -8.28
CA THR A 155 2.66 -7.58 -8.06
C THR A 155 2.56 -6.08 -7.80
N ILE A 156 2.96 -5.63 -6.62
CA ILE A 156 2.92 -4.21 -6.25
C ILE A 156 4.31 -3.75 -5.83
N GLY A 157 4.76 -2.66 -6.44
CA GLY A 157 6.02 -2.00 -6.14
C GLY A 157 6.03 -1.31 -4.77
N LYS A 158 6.95 -0.39 -4.57
CA LYS A 158 7.19 0.32 -3.31
C LYS A 158 6.87 1.81 -3.42
N GLY A 159 6.74 2.47 -2.28
CA GLY A 159 6.36 3.88 -2.22
C GLY A 159 4.92 4.10 -2.69
N ILE A 160 4.03 3.21 -2.30
CA ILE A 160 2.62 3.22 -2.69
C ILE A 160 1.79 3.98 -1.65
N MET A 161 0.88 4.83 -2.12
CA MET A 161 -0.15 5.44 -1.30
C MET A 161 -1.53 4.96 -1.73
N ILE A 162 -2.33 4.46 -0.79
CA ILE A 162 -3.75 4.15 -0.97
C ILE A 162 -4.54 5.07 -0.05
N ASP A 163 -5.14 6.11 -0.63
CA ASP A 163 -5.86 7.12 0.12
C ASP A 163 -7.32 6.74 0.33
N HIS A 164 -7.84 6.97 1.55
CA HIS A 164 -9.17 6.59 2.05
C HIS A 164 -9.45 5.07 2.00
N ALA A 165 -8.98 4.35 1.00
CA ALA A 165 -8.97 2.89 0.86
C ALA A 165 -10.33 2.18 1.01
N HIS A 166 -11.42 2.82 0.61
CA HIS A 166 -12.72 2.14 0.50
C HIS A 166 -12.85 1.48 -0.87
N SER A 167 -13.30 0.22 -0.91
CA SER A 167 -13.69 -0.49 -2.14
C SER A 167 -12.57 -0.57 -3.18
N ILE A 168 -11.33 -0.80 -2.74
CA ILE A 168 -10.20 -1.09 -3.64
C ILE A 168 -10.26 -2.55 -4.05
N VAL A 169 -10.10 -2.81 -5.35
CA VAL A 169 -9.96 -4.19 -5.89
C VAL A 169 -8.77 -4.27 -6.81
N ILE A 170 -7.82 -5.15 -6.53
CA ILE A 170 -6.64 -5.41 -7.36
C ILE A 170 -6.57 -6.90 -7.66
N GLY A 171 -6.79 -7.27 -8.94
CA GLY A 171 -6.90 -8.66 -9.37
C GLY A 171 -5.56 -9.40 -9.46
N GLU A 172 -5.66 -10.70 -9.60
CA GLU A 172 -4.58 -11.69 -9.51
C GLU A 172 -3.32 -11.39 -10.31
N THR A 173 -3.46 -10.99 -11.57
CA THR A 173 -2.33 -10.76 -12.48
C THR A 173 -2.03 -9.27 -12.67
N ALA A 174 -2.60 -8.40 -11.83
CA ALA A 174 -2.32 -6.97 -11.88
C ALA A 174 -0.86 -6.69 -11.49
N VAL A 175 -0.27 -5.70 -12.16
CA VAL A 175 1.05 -5.19 -11.83
C VAL A 175 0.92 -3.69 -11.55
N VAL A 176 1.42 -3.26 -10.39
CA VAL A 176 1.50 -1.86 -9.99
C VAL A 176 2.97 -1.52 -9.77
N GLY A 177 3.45 -0.53 -10.50
CA GLY A 177 4.83 -0.04 -10.41
C GLY A 177 5.14 0.68 -9.10
N ASN A 178 6.29 1.33 -9.04
CA ASN A 178 6.72 2.08 -7.88
C ASN A 178 6.08 3.48 -7.85
N ASN A 179 6.00 4.04 -6.65
CA ASN A 179 5.55 5.43 -6.44
C ASN A 179 4.17 5.72 -7.05
N VAL A 180 3.26 4.75 -7.02
CA VAL A 180 1.88 4.91 -7.47
C VAL A 180 1.03 5.43 -6.31
N SER A 181 0.12 6.35 -6.63
CA SER A 181 -0.93 6.79 -5.70
C SER A 181 -2.30 6.42 -6.26
N MET A 182 -3.17 5.89 -5.40
CA MET A 182 -4.55 5.58 -5.75
C MET A 182 -5.50 6.02 -4.66
N LEU A 183 -6.65 6.56 -5.08
CA LEU A 183 -7.71 6.94 -4.19
C LEU A 183 -8.71 5.78 -4.01
N HIS A 184 -9.73 6.01 -3.20
CA HIS A 184 -10.78 5.02 -2.94
C HIS A 184 -11.51 4.54 -4.21
N SER A 185 -12.10 3.37 -4.13
CA SER A 185 -12.93 2.74 -5.19
C SER A 185 -12.19 2.51 -6.51
N VAL A 186 -10.86 2.42 -6.49
CA VAL A 186 -10.07 2.03 -7.66
C VAL A 186 -10.19 0.53 -7.89
N THR A 187 -10.46 0.15 -9.15
CA THR A 187 -10.51 -1.25 -9.57
C THR A 187 -9.47 -1.52 -10.66
N LEU A 188 -8.58 -2.48 -10.41
CA LEU A 188 -7.68 -3.06 -11.41
C LEU A 188 -8.18 -4.47 -11.73
N GLY A 189 -9.17 -4.55 -12.64
CA GLY A 189 -9.97 -5.74 -12.89
C GLY A 189 -9.65 -6.43 -14.23
N GLY A 190 -10.06 -7.69 -14.33
CA GLY A 190 -10.11 -8.41 -15.61
C GLY A 190 -11.40 -8.14 -16.38
N THR A 191 -11.48 -8.65 -17.61
CA THR A 191 -12.69 -8.59 -18.45
C THR A 191 -13.59 -9.83 -18.34
N GLY A 192 -13.30 -10.71 -17.39
CA GLY A 192 -14.22 -11.73 -16.87
C GLY A 192 -14.08 -13.15 -17.46
N LYS A 193 -13.54 -13.36 -18.66
CA LYS A 193 -13.52 -14.71 -19.29
C LYS A 193 -12.14 -15.30 -19.53
N ASP A 194 -11.11 -14.47 -19.57
CA ASP A 194 -9.77 -14.93 -19.90
C ASP A 194 -9.11 -15.63 -18.70
N LYS A 195 -8.45 -16.75 -18.98
CA LYS A 195 -7.55 -17.43 -18.04
C LYS A 195 -6.13 -16.90 -18.30
N GLY A 196 -5.34 -16.76 -17.24
CA GLY A 196 -3.96 -16.28 -17.34
C GLY A 196 -3.84 -14.76 -17.12
N ASP A 197 -2.99 -14.10 -17.89
CA ASP A 197 -2.70 -12.67 -17.71
C ASP A 197 -3.84 -11.79 -18.25
N ARG A 198 -4.66 -11.26 -17.33
CA ARG A 198 -5.92 -10.58 -17.66
C ARG A 198 -6.16 -9.25 -16.94
N HIS A 199 -5.19 -8.80 -16.12
CA HIS A 199 -5.34 -7.59 -15.32
C HIS A 199 -4.37 -6.49 -15.75
N PRO A 200 -4.64 -5.23 -15.40
CA PRO A 200 -3.86 -4.07 -15.81
C PRO A 200 -2.40 -4.07 -15.34
N LYS A 201 -1.55 -3.37 -16.11
CA LYS A 201 -0.15 -3.08 -15.79
C LYS A 201 -0.01 -1.56 -15.62
N ILE A 202 0.10 -1.13 -14.37
CA ILE A 202 0.22 0.28 -13.99
C ILE A 202 1.71 0.63 -13.88
N GLY A 203 2.14 1.62 -14.65
CA GLY A 203 3.53 2.09 -14.63
C GLY A 203 3.89 2.90 -13.38
N ASP A 204 5.18 3.15 -13.18
CA ASP A 204 5.69 3.94 -12.07
C ASP A 204 5.10 5.37 -12.06
N GLY A 205 4.86 5.93 -10.89
CA GLY A 205 4.45 7.31 -10.71
C GLY A 205 3.03 7.64 -11.22
N VAL A 206 2.20 6.65 -11.51
CA VAL A 206 0.82 6.83 -11.97
C VAL A 206 -0.07 7.29 -10.82
N LEU A 207 -0.96 8.25 -11.11
CA LEU A 207 -2.05 8.65 -10.24
C LEU A 207 -3.38 8.06 -10.72
N LEU A 208 -4.04 7.28 -9.86
CA LEU A 208 -5.36 6.71 -10.10
C LEU A 208 -6.40 7.47 -9.25
N GLY A 209 -7.24 8.25 -9.90
CA GLY A 209 -8.30 9.04 -9.26
C GLY A 209 -9.40 8.18 -8.64
N ALA A 210 -10.19 8.76 -7.76
CA ALA A 210 -11.26 8.08 -7.05
C ALA A 210 -12.27 7.43 -8.01
N GLY A 211 -12.63 6.16 -7.77
CA GLY A 211 -13.57 5.43 -8.60
C GLY A 211 -13.06 5.04 -10.00
N ALA A 212 -11.77 5.22 -10.27
CA ALA A 212 -11.20 4.80 -11.55
C ALA A 212 -11.23 3.28 -11.70
N SER A 213 -11.74 2.80 -12.84
CA SER A 213 -11.78 1.38 -13.19
C SER A 213 -10.88 1.14 -14.41
N VAL A 214 -9.81 0.36 -14.24
CA VAL A 214 -8.92 -0.06 -15.31
C VAL A 214 -9.14 -1.54 -15.55
N LEU A 215 -9.60 -1.91 -16.76
CA LEU A 215 -10.11 -3.25 -17.02
C LEU A 215 -9.38 -3.92 -18.20
N GLY A 216 -8.97 -5.17 -17.96
CA GLY A 216 -8.31 -6.01 -18.97
C GLY A 216 -6.78 -5.93 -18.88
N ASN A 217 -6.11 -6.75 -19.68
CA ASN A 217 -4.65 -6.76 -19.78
C ASN A 217 -4.15 -5.56 -20.60
N ILE A 218 -4.27 -4.37 -20.04
CA ILE A 218 -3.87 -3.11 -20.66
C ILE A 218 -2.76 -2.43 -19.84
N ARG A 219 -2.04 -1.52 -20.46
CA ARG A 219 -0.94 -0.78 -19.85
C ARG A 219 -1.30 0.67 -19.62
N ILE A 220 -1.10 1.15 -18.42
CA ILE A 220 -1.10 2.58 -18.08
C ILE A 220 0.36 3.03 -18.00
N GLY A 221 0.77 3.88 -18.93
CA GLY A 221 2.16 4.34 -19.03
C GLY A 221 2.61 5.09 -17.78
N ARG A 222 3.91 5.06 -17.52
CA ARG A 222 4.49 5.74 -16.34
C ARG A 222 4.09 7.21 -16.27
N CYS A 223 3.94 7.72 -15.07
CA CYS A 223 3.64 9.14 -14.80
C CYS A 223 2.38 9.65 -15.53
N SER A 224 1.42 8.74 -15.80
CA SER A 224 0.12 9.10 -16.33
C SER A 224 -0.89 9.34 -15.22
N LYS A 225 -1.98 10.01 -15.55
CA LYS A 225 -3.09 10.31 -14.65
C LYS A 225 -4.38 9.68 -15.20
N VAL A 226 -5.06 8.92 -14.36
CA VAL A 226 -6.43 8.44 -14.65
C VAL A 226 -7.37 9.28 -13.80
N ALA A 227 -8.22 10.07 -14.42
CA ALA A 227 -9.14 10.97 -13.74
C ALA A 227 -10.21 10.18 -12.97
N SER A 228 -10.75 10.79 -11.92
CA SER A 228 -11.78 10.19 -11.07
C SER A 228 -13.00 9.74 -11.89
N GLY A 229 -13.56 8.58 -11.54
CA GLY A 229 -14.72 7.99 -12.19
C GLY A 229 -14.50 7.47 -13.62
N SER A 230 -13.26 7.42 -14.10
CA SER A 230 -12.96 6.99 -15.47
C SER A 230 -12.98 5.47 -15.61
N VAL A 231 -13.42 4.97 -16.76
CA VAL A 231 -13.36 3.54 -17.14
C VAL A 231 -12.37 3.39 -18.29
N VAL A 232 -11.19 2.85 -18.00
CA VAL A 232 -10.09 2.69 -18.96
C VAL A 232 -10.12 1.28 -19.53
N LEU A 233 -10.28 1.19 -20.85
CA LEU A 233 -10.42 -0.07 -21.58
C LEU A 233 -9.32 -0.27 -22.65
N SER A 234 -8.35 0.66 -22.73
CA SER A 234 -7.26 0.61 -23.71
C SER A 234 -5.97 1.17 -23.12
N ASN A 235 -4.84 0.84 -23.76
CA ASN A 235 -3.53 1.32 -23.33
C ASN A 235 -3.46 2.84 -23.27
N VAL A 236 -2.83 3.35 -22.21
CA VAL A 236 -2.56 4.79 -22.01
C VAL A 236 -1.07 5.04 -22.20
N PRO A 237 -0.66 5.95 -23.08
CA PRO A 237 0.74 6.33 -23.22
C PRO A 237 1.28 7.00 -21.93
N LYS A 238 2.61 6.95 -21.74
CA LYS A 238 3.27 7.66 -20.64
C LYS A 238 2.97 9.18 -20.64
N PHE A 239 2.93 9.77 -19.46
CA PHE A 239 2.73 11.22 -19.25
C PHE A 239 1.41 11.77 -19.82
N LYS A 240 0.36 10.93 -19.90
CA LYS A 240 -0.97 11.37 -20.38
C LYS A 240 -2.01 11.34 -19.27
N THR A 241 -2.98 12.24 -19.40
CA THR A 241 -4.21 12.22 -18.62
C THR A 241 -5.32 11.59 -19.45
N VAL A 242 -6.05 10.64 -18.85
CA VAL A 242 -7.25 10.04 -19.44
C VAL A 242 -8.45 10.28 -18.55
N ALA A 243 -9.61 10.53 -19.17
CA ALA A 243 -10.87 10.79 -18.47
C ALA A 243 -12.07 10.25 -19.25
N GLY A 244 -13.16 9.94 -18.52
CA GLY A 244 -14.47 9.60 -19.08
C GLY A 244 -14.78 8.09 -19.12
N VAL A 245 -15.95 7.75 -19.68
CA VAL A 245 -16.50 6.39 -19.80
C VAL A 245 -17.01 6.18 -21.23
N PRO A 246 -16.27 5.42 -22.08
CA PRO A 246 -14.90 4.95 -21.88
C PRO A 246 -13.89 6.10 -21.87
N ALA A 247 -12.78 5.94 -21.14
CA ALA A 247 -11.79 6.98 -20.99
C ALA A 247 -11.03 7.26 -22.30
N LYS A 248 -10.75 8.54 -22.55
CA LYS A 248 -9.96 9.04 -23.68
C LYS A 248 -8.82 9.91 -23.16
N VAL A 249 -7.75 10.02 -23.95
CA VAL A 249 -6.69 11.00 -23.67
C VAL A 249 -7.26 12.39 -23.78
N VAL A 250 -7.15 13.18 -22.69
CA VAL A 250 -7.66 14.56 -22.62
C VAL A 250 -6.52 15.58 -22.51
N GLY A 251 -5.30 15.14 -22.24
CA GLY A 251 -4.13 16.05 -22.16
C GLY A 251 -2.88 15.31 -21.67
N ASP A 252 -1.87 16.08 -21.34
CA ASP A 252 -0.68 15.61 -20.65
C ASP A 252 -0.94 15.50 -19.15
N SER A 253 -0.07 14.78 -18.41
CA SER A 253 -0.23 14.58 -16.96
C SER A 253 -0.05 15.87 -16.13
N GLY A 254 0.41 16.94 -16.77
CA GLY A 254 0.63 18.26 -16.15
C GLY A 254 1.92 18.36 -15.32
N CYS A 255 2.55 17.25 -14.98
CA CYS A 255 3.83 17.19 -14.26
C CYS A 255 4.52 15.84 -14.46
N ASP A 256 5.82 15.77 -14.11
CA ASP A 256 6.62 14.56 -14.25
C ASP A 256 6.29 13.47 -13.22
N GLN A 257 5.63 13.82 -12.11
CA GLN A 257 5.31 12.89 -11.01
C GLN A 257 3.89 13.14 -10.46
N PRO A 258 2.84 12.83 -11.22
CA PRO A 258 1.46 13.10 -10.81
C PRO A 258 1.06 12.40 -9.51
N ALA A 259 1.58 11.20 -9.26
CA ALA A 259 1.33 10.48 -8.01
C ALA A 259 1.92 11.16 -6.76
N SER A 260 3.00 11.93 -6.91
CA SER A 260 3.62 12.67 -5.80
C SER A 260 2.95 14.01 -5.58
N VAL A 261 2.55 14.68 -6.64
CA VAL A 261 1.87 15.98 -6.58
C VAL A 261 0.42 15.86 -6.14
N MET A 262 -0.23 14.72 -6.41
CA MET A 262 -1.64 14.44 -6.09
C MET A 262 -2.64 15.44 -6.70
N ASP A 263 -2.24 16.19 -7.74
CA ASP A 263 -3.14 17.09 -8.46
C ASP A 263 -4.12 16.30 -9.35
N GLN A 264 -5.39 16.36 -9.02
CA GLN A 264 -6.48 15.68 -9.72
C GLN A 264 -7.18 16.57 -10.76
N ASN A 265 -6.76 17.83 -10.94
CA ASN A 265 -7.35 18.72 -11.93
C ASN A 265 -7.12 18.18 -13.35
N ILE A 266 -8.15 18.24 -14.19
CA ILE A 266 -8.10 17.97 -15.62
C ILE A 266 -7.98 19.33 -16.30
N GLN A 267 -6.83 19.59 -16.91
CA GLN A 267 -6.61 20.84 -17.68
C GLN A 267 -6.91 20.58 -19.14
#